data_4893135802c689f1f5f741e860518763
#
_entry.id   4893135802c689f1f5f741e860518763
#
_cell.length_a   1.000
_cell.length_b   1.000
_cell.length_c   1.000
_cell.angle_alpha   90.00
_cell.angle_beta   90.00
_cell.angle_gamma   90.00
#
_symmetry.space_group_name_H-M   'P 1'
#
loop_
_entity.id
_entity.type
_entity.pdbx_description
1 polymer ?
#
loop_
_entity_poly.entity_id
_entity_poly.type
_entity_poly.pdbx_seq_one_letter_code
_entity_poly.pdbx_strand_id
1 'polypeptide(L)'
;IAKFLNVSPEIAAAYHTQFNIDFPTDFTKLLRPEAVELLEYLKDLGYPMAVASSGRLIRTMNKLDQCDLHKYFDVVISGEQFKETKPHPEIFLHTAKQLNVDPEDCMVIEDSTMGITAGYNAGMCVVALRDPRFNFDTSLATYVVDNLLEVKQLIHKK
;
A
#
# COMPACT_ATOMS: atom_id res chain seq x y z
N ILE A 1 -3.17 -10.61 -18.21
CA ILE A 1 -3.60 -12.01 -18.41
C ILE A 1 -4.44 -12.12 -19.69
N ALA A 2 -5.56 -11.36 -19.84
CA ALA A 2 -6.43 -11.44 -21.03
C ALA A 2 -5.66 -11.32 -22.36
N LYS A 3 -4.72 -10.37 -22.46
CA LYS A 3 -3.92 -10.13 -23.66
C LYS A 3 -2.96 -11.28 -23.99
N PHE A 4 -2.47 -12.00 -22.98
CA PHE A 4 -1.58 -13.16 -23.16
C PHE A 4 -2.34 -14.43 -23.56
N LEU A 5 -3.55 -14.61 -23.04
CA LEU A 5 -4.37 -15.81 -23.27
C LEU A 5 -5.30 -15.65 -24.49
N ASN A 6 -5.32 -14.47 -25.13
CA ASN A 6 -6.22 -14.13 -26.24
C ASN A 6 -7.70 -14.41 -25.92
N VAL A 7 -8.11 -14.08 -24.70
CA VAL A 7 -9.51 -14.19 -24.23
C VAL A 7 -10.08 -12.82 -23.91
N SER A 8 -11.41 -12.70 -23.84
CA SER A 8 -12.03 -11.44 -23.45
C SER A 8 -11.70 -11.06 -22.01
N PRO A 9 -11.73 -9.76 -21.65
CA PRO A 9 -11.51 -9.30 -20.27
C PRO A 9 -12.44 -9.96 -19.26
N GLU A 10 -13.69 -10.22 -19.62
CA GLU A 10 -14.71 -10.85 -18.78
C GLU A 10 -14.32 -12.32 -18.48
N ILE A 11 -13.90 -13.06 -19.50
CA ILE A 11 -13.41 -14.44 -19.34
C ILE A 11 -12.16 -14.45 -18.45
N ALA A 12 -11.21 -13.56 -18.68
CA ALA A 12 -10.01 -13.45 -17.85
C ALA A 12 -10.35 -13.13 -16.39
N ALA A 13 -11.31 -12.24 -16.15
CA ALA A 13 -11.78 -11.89 -14.81
C ALA A 13 -12.46 -13.08 -14.12
N ALA A 14 -13.31 -13.82 -14.83
CA ALA A 14 -13.97 -15.02 -14.33
C ALA A 14 -12.96 -16.11 -13.94
N TYR A 15 -11.97 -16.36 -14.80
CA TYR A 15 -10.87 -17.29 -14.50
C TYR A 15 -10.07 -16.87 -13.27
N HIS A 16 -9.74 -15.60 -13.17
CA HIS A 16 -9.00 -15.08 -12.02
C HIS A 16 -9.81 -15.21 -10.72
N THR A 17 -11.11 -14.98 -10.77
CA THR A 17 -12.01 -15.14 -9.63
C THR A 17 -12.08 -16.61 -9.21
N GLN A 18 -12.30 -17.52 -10.16
CA GLN A 18 -12.37 -18.95 -9.88
C GLN A 18 -11.03 -19.48 -9.33
N PHE A 19 -9.92 -19.08 -9.94
CA PHE A 19 -8.59 -19.45 -9.46
C PHE A 19 -8.36 -19.05 -8.00
N ASN A 20 -8.78 -17.85 -7.60
CA ASN A 20 -8.64 -17.40 -6.20
C ASN A 20 -9.56 -18.16 -5.23
N ILE A 21 -10.67 -18.73 -5.71
CA ILE A 21 -11.55 -19.61 -4.92
C ILE A 21 -10.90 -20.98 -4.74
N ASP A 22 -10.41 -21.57 -5.84
CA ASP A 22 -9.82 -22.91 -5.84
C ASP A 22 -8.45 -22.95 -5.15
N PHE A 23 -7.72 -21.85 -5.21
CA PHE A 23 -6.37 -21.70 -4.64
C PHE A 23 -6.30 -20.43 -3.77
N PRO A 24 -6.93 -20.44 -2.58
CA PRO A 24 -6.92 -19.28 -1.70
C PRO A 24 -5.49 -18.97 -1.23
N THR A 25 -5.09 -17.71 -1.37
CA THR A 25 -3.79 -17.26 -0.89
C THR A 25 -3.82 -17.13 0.63
N ASP A 26 -2.92 -17.82 1.30
CA ASP A 26 -2.64 -17.63 2.72
C ASP A 26 -1.71 -16.42 2.88
N PHE A 27 -2.28 -15.26 3.20
CA PHE A 27 -1.53 -14.01 3.32
C PHE A 27 -0.65 -13.97 4.58
N THR A 28 -0.92 -14.81 5.58
CA THR A 28 -0.08 -14.85 6.79
C THR A 28 1.36 -15.29 6.48
N LYS A 29 1.54 -16.15 5.48
CA LYS A 29 2.85 -16.59 5.00
C LYS A 29 3.62 -15.54 4.20
N LEU A 30 2.94 -14.48 3.77
CA LEU A 30 3.51 -13.37 3.00
C LEU A 30 3.75 -12.13 3.86
N LEU A 31 3.29 -12.16 5.11
CA LEU A 31 3.45 -11.06 6.04
C LEU A 31 4.94 -10.89 6.38
N ARG A 32 5.42 -9.66 6.23
CA ARG A 32 6.76 -9.27 6.70
C ARG A 32 6.71 -9.13 8.22
N PRO A 33 7.53 -9.85 8.99
CA PRO A 33 7.51 -9.77 10.47
C PRO A 33 7.69 -8.35 10.98
N GLU A 34 8.57 -7.57 10.35
CA GLU A 34 8.87 -6.19 10.69
C GLU A 34 7.68 -5.24 10.50
N ALA A 35 6.66 -5.64 9.71
CA ALA A 35 5.47 -4.81 9.52
C ALA A 35 4.67 -4.68 10.82
N VAL A 36 4.48 -5.77 11.55
CA VAL A 36 3.75 -5.77 12.83
C VAL A 36 4.48 -4.89 13.84
N GLU A 37 5.79 -5.06 13.96
CA GLU A 37 6.61 -4.29 14.91
C GLU A 37 6.59 -2.78 14.60
N LEU A 38 6.62 -2.40 13.31
CA LEU A 38 6.50 -1.00 12.92
C LEU A 38 5.11 -0.45 13.25
N LEU A 39 4.05 -1.20 12.94
CA LEU A 39 2.67 -0.78 13.19
C LEU A 39 2.37 -0.61 14.68
N GLU A 40 2.84 -1.52 15.53
CA GLU A 40 2.76 -1.39 17.00
C GLU A 40 3.46 -0.13 17.47
N TYR A 41 4.70 0.08 17.04
CA TYR A 41 5.47 1.27 17.39
C TYR A 41 4.77 2.58 16.99
N LEU A 42 4.21 2.66 15.77
CA LEU A 42 3.50 3.85 15.31
C LEU A 42 2.20 4.09 16.08
N LYS A 43 1.48 3.02 16.41
CA LYS A 43 0.27 3.07 17.22
C LYS A 43 0.56 3.58 18.64
N ASP A 44 1.63 3.10 19.27
CA ASP A 44 2.05 3.54 20.61
C ASP A 44 2.43 5.03 20.63
N LEU A 45 2.95 5.55 19.53
CA LEU A 45 3.20 6.98 19.34
C LEU A 45 1.96 7.80 19.00
N GLY A 46 0.81 7.18 18.78
CA GLY A 46 -0.46 7.83 18.46
C GLY A 46 -0.57 8.36 17.03
N TYR A 47 0.23 7.85 16.08
CA TYR A 47 0.10 8.24 14.68
C TYR A 47 -1.15 7.64 14.05
N PRO A 48 -2.00 8.45 13.37
CA PRO A 48 -3.07 7.93 12.54
C PRO A 48 -2.49 7.17 11.35
N MET A 49 -3.05 6.00 11.06
CA MET A 49 -2.53 5.12 10.03
C MET A 49 -3.62 4.71 9.04
N ALA A 50 -3.23 4.60 7.77
CA ALA A 50 -4.15 4.18 6.72
C ALA A 50 -3.51 3.22 5.72
N VAL A 51 -4.36 2.42 5.05
CA VAL A 51 -3.99 1.66 3.87
C VAL A 51 -4.60 2.31 2.63
N ALA A 52 -3.75 2.64 1.64
CA ALA A 52 -4.15 3.14 0.32
C ALA A 52 -3.70 2.16 -0.76
N SER A 53 -4.58 1.24 -1.16
CA SER A 53 -4.29 0.13 -2.07
C SER A 53 -4.89 0.34 -3.45
N SER A 54 -4.14 0.08 -4.54
CA SER A 54 -4.70 -0.01 -5.90
C SER A 54 -5.57 -1.26 -6.12
N GLY A 55 -5.53 -2.22 -5.19
CA GLY A 55 -6.34 -3.44 -5.24
C GLY A 55 -7.79 -3.21 -4.83
N ARG A 56 -8.63 -4.21 -5.10
CA ARG A 56 -10.04 -4.21 -4.71
C ARG A 56 -10.20 -4.16 -3.19
N LEU A 57 -11.19 -3.40 -2.72
CA LEU A 57 -11.43 -3.21 -1.27
C LEU A 57 -11.60 -4.56 -0.55
N ILE A 58 -12.47 -5.42 -1.05
CA ILE A 58 -12.73 -6.73 -0.45
C ILE A 58 -11.45 -7.58 -0.31
N ARG A 59 -10.56 -7.52 -1.30
CA ARG A 59 -9.29 -8.26 -1.26
C ARG A 59 -8.29 -7.62 -0.28
N THR A 60 -8.27 -6.30 -0.20
CA THR A 60 -7.44 -5.57 0.77
C THR A 60 -7.89 -5.88 2.19
N MET A 61 -9.20 -5.81 2.47
CA MET A 61 -9.76 -6.16 3.77
C MET A 61 -9.44 -7.61 4.16
N ASN A 62 -9.65 -8.57 3.25
CA ASN A 62 -9.32 -9.97 3.52
C ASN A 62 -7.84 -10.20 3.89
N LYS A 63 -6.91 -9.46 3.26
CA LYS A 63 -5.48 -9.53 3.64
C LYS A 63 -5.24 -9.01 5.05
N LEU A 64 -5.84 -7.87 5.38
CA LEU A 64 -5.70 -7.25 6.69
C LEU A 64 -6.29 -8.14 7.79
N ASP A 65 -7.46 -8.73 7.53
CA ASP A 65 -8.15 -9.61 8.49
C ASP A 65 -7.38 -10.92 8.71
N GLN A 66 -6.90 -11.58 7.64
CA GLN A 66 -6.10 -12.80 7.77
C GLN A 66 -4.80 -12.59 8.56
N CYS A 67 -4.21 -11.39 8.45
CA CYS A 67 -2.97 -11.06 9.13
C CYS A 67 -3.18 -10.36 10.47
N ASP A 68 -4.43 -10.18 10.93
CA ASP A 68 -4.78 -9.41 12.14
C ASP A 68 -4.20 -7.99 12.15
N LEU A 69 -4.13 -7.37 10.95
CA LEU A 69 -3.57 -6.02 10.78
C LEU A 69 -4.61 -4.91 10.75
N HIS A 70 -5.89 -5.22 10.56
CA HIS A 70 -6.96 -4.24 10.44
C HIS A 70 -7.02 -3.29 11.66
N LYS A 71 -6.73 -3.82 12.84
CA LYS A 71 -6.74 -3.10 14.14
C LYS A 71 -5.75 -1.93 14.24
N TYR A 72 -4.81 -1.82 13.31
CA TYR A 72 -3.81 -0.74 13.30
C TYR A 72 -4.22 0.44 12.43
N PHE A 73 -5.21 0.28 11.55
CA PHE A 73 -5.54 1.28 10.55
C PHE A 73 -6.88 1.96 10.84
N ASP A 74 -6.87 3.29 10.88
CA ASP A 74 -8.08 4.11 11.04
C ASP A 74 -8.87 4.18 9.74
N VAL A 75 -8.20 4.06 8.59
CA VAL A 75 -8.79 4.20 7.26
C VAL A 75 -8.22 3.15 6.30
N VAL A 76 -9.08 2.54 5.49
CA VAL A 76 -8.69 1.63 4.39
C VAL A 76 -9.34 2.13 3.10
N ILE A 77 -8.50 2.56 2.15
CA ILE A 77 -8.92 3.12 0.86
C ILE A 77 -8.53 2.18 -0.27
N SER A 78 -9.48 1.95 -1.17
CA SER A 78 -9.28 1.17 -2.40
C SER A 78 -9.26 2.08 -3.62
N GLY A 79 -8.37 1.79 -4.56
CA GLY A 79 -8.30 2.47 -5.86
C GLY A 79 -9.54 2.30 -6.72
N GLU A 80 -10.42 1.33 -6.42
CA GLU A 80 -11.67 1.10 -7.18
C GLU A 80 -12.62 2.31 -7.19
N GLN A 81 -12.53 3.19 -6.21
CA GLN A 81 -13.41 4.36 -6.09
C GLN A 81 -12.94 5.59 -6.87
N PHE A 82 -11.78 5.51 -7.51
CA PHE A 82 -11.17 6.62 -8.26
C PHE A 82 -11.14 6.32 -9.75
N LYS A 83 -11.26 7.37 -10.57
CA LYS A 83 -11.09 7.26 -12.03
C LYS A 83 -9.63 7.08 -12.39
N GLU A 84 -8.77 7.83 -11.71
CA GLU A 84 -7.33 7.80 -11.94
C GLU A 84 -6.67 6.89 -10.91
N THR A 85 -5.79 6.02 -11.41
CA THR A 85 -4.99 5.13 -10.57
C THR A 85 -3.59 5.71 -10.35
N LYS A 86 -2.82 5.17 -9.38
CA LYS A 86 -1.40 5.50 -9.25
C LYS A 86 -0.71 5.39 -10.62
N PRO A 87 0.06 6.40 -11.06
CA PRO A 87 0.77 7.41 -10.30
C PRO A 87 -0.02 8.71 -10.02
N HIS A 88 -1.33 8.77 -10.33
CA HIS A 88 -2.15 9.92 -9.95
C HIS A 88 -2.24 10.01 -8.43
N PRO A 89 -2.10 11.22 -7.81
CA PRO A 89 -2.00 11.37 -6.36
C PRO A 89 -3.35 11.23 -5.62
N GLU A 90 -4.47 11.15 -6.33
CA GLU A 90 -5.82 11.28 -5.78
C GLU A 90 -6.08 10.34 -4.59
N ILE A 91 -5.63 9.08 -4.69
CA ILE A 91 -5.81 8.11 -3.60
C ILE A 91 -5.13 8.56 -2.31
N PHE A 92 -3.91 9.11 -2.37
CA PHE A 92 -3.19 9.58 -1.20
C PHE A 92 -3.76 10.88 -0.64
N LEU A 93 -4.11 11.84 -1.51
CA LEU A 93 -4.77 13.08 -1.09
C LEU A 93 -6.12 12.80 -0.42
N HIS A 94 -6.90 11.85 -0.97
CA HIS A 94 -8.15 11.42 -0.35
C HIS A 94 -7.92 10.76 1.01
N THR A 95 -6.91 9.90 1.11
CA THR A 95 -6.55 9.22 2.36
C THR A 95 -6.14 10.21 3.44
N ALA A 96 -5.29 11.18 3.13
CA ALA A 96 -4.89 12.25 4.05
C ALA A 96 -6.11 13.04 4.57
N LYS A 97 -7.03 13.39 3.66
CA LYS A 97 -8.29 14.04 4.03
C LYS A 97 -9.14 13.21 4.98
N GLN A 98 -9.23 11.89 4.79
CA GLN A 98 -9.97 10.99 5.68
C GLN A 98 -9.32 10.87 7.07
N LEU A 99 -8.00 10.96 7.14
CA LEU A 99 -7.25 11.02 8.40
C LEU A 99 -7.28 12.42 9.05
N ASN A 100 -7.79 13.43 8.35
CA ASN A 100 -7.76 14.83 8.77
C ASN A 100 -6.32 15.33 9.05
N VAL A 101 -5.40 14.98 8.15
CA VAL A 101 -3.98 15.36 8.20
C VAL A 101 -3.62 16.06 6.88
N ASP A 102 -2.81 17.11 6.95
CA ASP A 102 -2.34 17.79 5.75
C ASP A 102 -1.33 16.90 4.99
N PRO A 103 -1.34 16.90 3.63
CA PRO A 103 -0.44 16.06 2.83
C PRO A 103 1.05 16.23 3.19
N GLU A 104 1.50 17.43 3.48
CA GLU A 104 2.89 17.74 3.86
C GLU A 104 3.31 17.09 5.19
N ASP A 105 2.35 16.73 6.04
CA ASP A 105 2.57 16.04 7.31
C ASP A 105 2.41 14.50 7.19
N CYS A 106 1.99 14.02 6.03
CA CYS A 106 1.88 12.60 5.74
C CYS A 106 3.19 11.97 5.30
N MET A 107 3.39 10.72 5.74
CA MET A 107 4.44 9.84 5.23
C MET A 107 3.79 8.67 4.48
N VAL A 108 4.25 8.41 3.26
CA VAL A 108 3.85 7.27 2.45
C VAL A 108 4.99 6.26 2.44
N ILE A 109 4.70 5.00 2.76
CA ILE A 109 5.63 3.87 2.62
C ILE A 109 5.16 3.07 1.41
N GLU A 110 6.00 2.92 0.41
CA GLU A 110 5.67 2.29 -0.88
C GLU A 110 6.81 1.43 -1.42
N ASP A 111 6.45 0.42 -2.23
CA ASP A 111 7.36 -0.54 -2.82
C ASP A 111 7.24 -0.61 -4.36
N SER A 112 6.59 0.38 -4.98
CA SER A 112 6.38 0.43 -6.42
C SER A 112 6.67 1.81 -6.99
N THR A 113 7.23 1.86 -8.21
CA THR A 113 7.46 3.12 -8.94
C THR A 113 6.17 3.97 -9.03
N MET A 114 5.03 3.33 -9.32
CA MET A 114 3.75 4.03 -9.46
C MET A 114 3.27 4.63 -8.14
N GLY A 115 3.45 3.90 -7.02
CA GLY A 115 3.07 4.39 -5.70
C GLY A 115 4.01 5.49 -5.19
N ILE A 116 5.32 5.35 -5.41
CA ILE A 116 6.32 6.37 -5.10
C ILE A 116 6.01 7.68 -5.85
N THR A 117 5.75 7.58 -7.16
CA THR A 117 5.36 8.73 -7.98
C THR A 117 4.07 9.37 -7.50
N ALA A 118 3.07 8.58 -7.13
CA ALA A 118 1.80 9.10 -6.60
C ALA A 118 1.98 9.86 -5.27
N GLY A 119 2.81 9.32 -4.35
CA GLY A 119 3.13 9.97 -3.08
C GLY A 119 3.89 11.29 -3.30
N TYR A 120 4.87 11.29 -4.18
CA TYR A 120 5.60 12.51 -4.58
C TYR A 120 4.66 13.56 -5.18
N ASN A 121 3.78 13.16 -6.11
CA ASN A 121 2.79 14.06 -6.72
C ASN A 121 1.76 14.58 -5.72
N ALA A 122 1.53 13.87 -4.63
CA ALA A 122 0.68 14.30 -3.52
C ALA A 122 1.36 15.31 -2.59
N GLY A 123 2.66 15.59 -2.77
CA GLY A 123 3.44 16.46 -1.88
C GLY A 123 3.76 15.85 -0.53
N MET A 124 3.75 14.52 -0.43
CA MET A 124 3.99 13.78 0.81
C MET A 124 5.46 13.37 0.96
N CYS A 125 5.89 13.10 2.19
CA CYS A 125 7.16 12.43 2.45
C CYS A 125 7.06 10.96 1.98
N VAL A 126 7.87 10.56 1.01
CA VAL A 126 7.84 9.20 0.45
C VAL A 126 9.04 8.39 0.92
N VAL A 127 8.76 7.27 1.57
CA VAL A 127 9.75 6.25 1.93
C VAL A 127 9.56 5.06 1.00
N ALA A 128 10.54 4.83 0.12
CA ALA A 128 10.57 3.66 -0.74
C ALA A 128 11.16 2.46 0.00
N LEU A 129 10.38 1.39 0.14
CA LEU A 129 10.89 0.10 0.61
C LEU A 129 11.47 -0.67 -0.57
N ARG A 130 12.79 -0.87 -0.58
CA ARG A 130 13.46 -1.61 -1.64
C ARG A 130 13.14 -3.09 -1.55
N ASP A 131 12.83 -3.68 -2.70
CA ASP A 131 12.73 -5.12 -2.85
C ASP A 131 13.75 -5.58 -3.91
N PRO A 132 14.79 -6.34 -3.53
CA PRO A 132 15.85 -6.74 -4.45
C PRO A 132 15.37 -7.66 -5.59
N ARG A 133 14.16 -8.20 -5.48
CA ARG A 133 13.53 -9.02 -6.54
C ARG A 133 13.04 -8.17 -7.71
N PHE A 134 12.87 -6.85 -7.49
CA PHE A 134 12.32 -5.93 -8.48
C PHE A 134 13.22 -4.71 -8.62
N ASN A 135 13.35 -4.21 -9.84
CA ASN A 135 14.11 -2.99 -10.12
C ASN A 135 13.15 -1.80 -10.26
N PHE A 136 12.55 -1.38 -9.14
CA PHE A 136 11.68 -0.22 -9.12
C PHE A 136 12.48 1.08 -9.11
N ASP A 137 11.98 2.09 -9.85
CA ASP A 137 12.54 3.43 -9.79
C ASP A 137 12.14 4.10 -8.47
N THR A 138 13.14 4.45 -7.68
CA THR A 138 12.99 5.10 -6.37
C THR A 138 13.46 6.56 -6.38
N SER A 139 13.75 7.14 -7.55
CA SER A 139 14.34 8.47 -7.70
C SER A 139 13.50 9.61 -7.12
N LEU A 140 12.18 9.44 -7.04
CA LEU A 140 11.25 10.40 -6.45
C LEU A 140 10.97 10.18 -4.96
N ALA A 141 11.56 9.15 -4.34
CA ALA A 141 11.41 8.93 -2.91
C ALA A 141 12.25 9.93 -2.11
N THR A 142 11.72 10.38 -0.98
CA THR A 142 12.43 11.21 0.01
C THR A 142 13.51 10.39 0.71
N TYR A 143 13.17 9.14 1.02
CA TYR A 143 14.08 8.17 1.64
C TYR A 143 13.92 6.81 0.97
N VAL A 144 14.99 6.01 0.99
CA VAL A 144 14.97 4.62 0.54
C VAL A 144 15.48 3.76 1.69
N VAL A 145 14.71 2.72 2.02
CA VAL A 145 15.00 1.78 3.11
C VAL A 145 14.98 0.35 2.57
N ASP A 146 15.77 -0.53 3.17
CA ASP A 146 15.81 -1.96 2.84
C ASP A 146 14.93 -2.79 3.79
N ASN A 147 14.58 -2.20 4.95
CA ASN A 147 13.75 -2.83 5.97
C ASN A 147 12.76 -1.83 6.57
N LEU A 148 11.55 -2.29 6.90
CA LEU A 148 10.50 -1.45 7.47
C LEU A 148 10.89 -0.83 8.83
N LEU A 149 11.74 -1.48 9.63
CA LEU A 149 12.17 -0.95 10.92
C LEU A 149 13.07 0.29 10.81
N GLU A 150 13.71 0.50 9.66
CA GLU A 150 14.49 1.73 9.42
C GLU A 150 13.61 2.97 9.40
N VAL A 151 12.31 2.82 9.09
CA VAL A 151 11.32 3.92 9.15
C VAL A 151 11.23 4.53 10.54
N LYS A 152 11.44 3.76 11.62
CA LYS A 152 11.46 4.27 13.01
C LYS A 152 12.48 5.39 13.20
N GLN A 153 13.61 5.32 12.49
CA GLN A 153 14.67 6.33 12.58
C GLN A 153 14.34 7.62 11.84
N LEU A 154 13.38 7.56 10.89
CA LEU A 154 12.96 8.71 10.09
C LEU A 154 11.91 9.55 10.80
N ILE A 155 11.09 8.94 11.67
CA ILE A 155 9.99 9.59 12.38
C ILE A 155 10.48 10.62 13.41
N HIS A 156 11.64 10.42 14.01
CA HIS A 156 12.20 11.33 15.01
C HIS A 156 13.04 12.49 14.43
N LYS A 157 13.10 12.62 13.10
CA LYS A 157 13.89 13.66 12.41
C LYS A 157 13.08 14.89 11.99
N LYS A 158 11.80 14.98 12.39
CA LYS A 158 10.96 16.18 12.14
C LYS A 158 10.97 17.14 13.33
#